data_35de5ff046e826b74f4f6bfa5791e954
#
_entry.id   35de5ff046e826b74f4f6bfa5791e954
#
_cell.length_a   1.000
_cell.length_b   1.000
_cell.length_c   1.000
_cell.angle_alpha   90.00
_cell.angle_beta   90.00
_cell.angle_gamma   90.00
#
_symmetry.space_group_name_H-M   'P 1'
#
loop_
_entity.id
_entity.type
_entity.pdbx_description
1 polymer ?
#
loop_
_entity_poly.entity_id
_entity_poly.type
_entity_poly.pdbx_seq_one_letter_code
_entity_poly.pdbx_strand_id
1 'polypeptide(L)'
;LGAGLLDTFRGFKGVSARGVFDAFVRMLPAEWGIREETAVGPTLSGPLPTSLNRAPSAVPGLLLVGDAAGAVNPWNGEGIAYAMETGEIAADLLHEAVTTDRPALAHAYPTRLREAYGRYYFLGRQFVRLIGEPRIMRVLTDYGLPQAWLMRFALRVMGNLTDGPKGDLQDKLIYALERMAPAK
;
A
#
# COMPACT_ATOMS: atom_id res chain seq x y z
N LEU A 1 13.50 -4.46 11.52
CA LEU A 1 13.81 -5.01 10.20
C LEU A 1 12.65 -5.85 9.71
N GLY A 2 12.30 -5.77 8.42
CA GLY A 2 11.21 -6.53 7.83
C GLY A 2 11.49 -6.91 6.38
N ALA A 3 10.84 -7.97 5.92
CA ALA A 3 10.81 -8.37 4.52
C ALA A 3 9.38 -8.72 4.13
N GLY A 4 8.94 -8.25 2.97
CA GLY A 4 7.61 -8.54 2.42
C GLY A 4 7.72 -9.39 1.16
N LEU A 5 6.75 -10.28 0.96
CA LEU A 5 6.59 -11.05 -0.27
C LEU A 5 5.25 -10.72 -0.90
N LEU A 6 5.26 -10.45 -2.19
CA LEU A 6 4.05 -10.29 -2.97
C LEU A 6 3.46 -11.68 -3.28
N ASP A 7 2.19 -11.89 -2.98
CA ASP A 7 1.46 -13.11 -3.32
C ASP A 7 1.28 -13.30 -4.84
N THR A 8 1.40 -12.20 -5.59
CA THR A 8 1.42 -12.18 -7.06
C THR A 8 2.75 -12.61 -7.67
N PHE A 9 3.80 -12.77 -6.87
CA PHE A 9 5.09 -13.26 -7.34
C PHE A 9 4.98 -14.69 -7.87
N ARG A 10 5.50 -14.95 -9.05
CA ARG A 10 5.32 -16.21 -9.79
C ARG A 10 5.76 -17.46 -9.01
N GLY A 11 6.76 -17.33 -8.15
CA GLY A 11 7.30 -18.40 -7.31
C GLY A 11 6.76 -18.42 -5.88
N PHE A 12 5.76 -17.61 -5.54
CA PHE A 12 5.30 -17.38 -4.16
C PHE A 12 5.05 -18.68 -3.36
N LYS A 13 4.37 -19.67 -3.97
CA LYS A 13 4.03 -20.95 -3.32
C LYS A 13 5.26 -21.80 -2.94
N GLY A 14 6.39 -21.57 -3.60
CA GLY A 14 7.64 -22.31 -3.36
C GLY A 14 8.64 -21.54 -2.48
N VAL A 15 8.27 -20.35 -1.99
CA VAL A 15 9.19 -19.49 -1.24
C VAL A 15 8.71 -19.34 0.20
N SER A 16 9.61 -19.61 1.15
CA SER A 16 9.37 -19.36 2.56
C SER A 16 9.66 -17.90 2.89
N ALA A 17 8.68 -17.17 3.43
CA ALA A 17 8.88 -15.79 3.91
C ALA A 17 9.97 -15.71 4.97
N ARG A 18 10.03 -16.69 5.89
CA ARG A 18 11.11 -16.81 6.88
C ARG A 18 12.47 -17.01 6.21
N GLY A 19 12.55 -17.89 5.23
CA GLY A 19 13.80 -18.14 4.50
C GLY A 19 14.33 -16.91 3.76
N VAL A 20 13.42 -16.10 3.17
CA VAL A 20 13.78 -14.82 2.53
C VAL A 20 14.25 -13.82 3.57
N PHE A 21 13.56 -13.69 4.70
CA PHE A 21 13.97 -12.81 5.78
C PHE A 21 15.36 -13.17 6.33
N ASP A 22 15.61 -14.46 6.61
CA ASP A 22 16.88 -14.95 7.11
C ASP A 22 18.02 -14.74 6.09
N ALA A 23 17.74 -14.92 4.79
CA ALA A 23 18.69 -14.60 3.72
C ALA A 23 19.00 -13.11 3.66
N PHE A 24 17.98 -12.25 3.79
CA PHE A 24 18.14 -10.81 3.84
C PHE A 24 19.01 -10.36 5.02
N VAL A 25 18.75 -10.88 6.22
CA VAL A 25 19.56 -10.56 7.41
C VAL A 25 21.04 -10.90 7.18
N ARG A 26 21.34 -12.07 6.57
CA ARG A 26 22.72 -12.47 6.25
C ARG A 26 23.43 -11.59 5.22
N MET A 27 22.68 -10.87 4.39
CA MET A 27 23.24 -9.97 3.37
C MET A 27 23.53 -8.56 3.89
N LEU A 28 23.09 -8.24 5.11
CA LEU A 28 23.28 -6.90 5.66
C LEU A 28 24.75 -6.67 6.02
N PRO A 29 25.22 -5.40 5.91
CA PRO A 29 26.56 -5.01 6.32
C PRO A 29 26.80 -5.34 7.79
N ALA A 30 27.96 -5.95 8.10
CA ALA A 30 28.31 -6.39 9.46
C ALA A 30 28.35 -5.21 10.46
N GLU A 31 28.70 -4.01 9.97
CA GLU A 31 28.76 -2.78 10.76
C GLU A 31 27.40 -2.29 11.28
N TRP A 32 26.29 -2.79 10.71
CA TRP A 32 24.95 -2.46 11.23
C TRP A 32 24.62 -3.23 12.52
N GLY A 33 25.41 -4.23 12.88
CA GLY A 33 25.23 -5.03 14.10
C GLY A 33 23.91 -5.84 14.13
N ILE A 34 23.23 -5.97 12.99
CA ILE A 34 21.97 -6.72 12.89
C ILE A 34 22.30 -8.20 12.65
N ARG A 35 22.02 -9.03 13.65
CA ARG A 35 22.27 -10.47 13.64
C ARG A 35 21.17 -11.20 14.38
N GLU A 36 21.09 -12.51 14.21
CA GLU A 36 20.09 -13.32 14.90
C GLU A 36 20.21 -13.20 16.43
N GLU A 37 21.45 -13.14 16.96
CA GLU A 37 21.74 -13.02 18.39
C GLU A 37 21.32 -11.65 18.98
N THR A 38 21.18 -10.63 18.13
CA THR A 38 20.72 -9.29 18.55
C THR A 38 19.22 -9.09 18.39
N ALA A 39 18.47 -10.14 18.06
CA ALA A 39 17.01 -10.06 17.91
C ALA A 39 16.32 -9.78 19.25
N VAL A 40 15.40 -8.81 19.25
CA VAL A 40 14.61 -8.42 20.43
C VAL A 40 13.26 -9.14 20.41
N GLY A 41 13.27 -10.45 20.45
CA GLY A 41 12.05 -11.26 20.48
C GLY A 41 11.80 -12.07 19.20
N PRO A 42 10.66 -12.78 19.11
CA PRO A 42 10.38 -13.65 17.98
C PRO A 42 10.08 -12.87 16.70
N THR A 43 10.44 -13.45 15.55
CA THR A 43 10.02 -12.93 14.26
C THR A 43 8.51 -13.05 14.12
N LEU A 44 7.85 -11.92 13.93
CA LEU A 44 6.41 -11.86 13.66
C LEU A 44 6.16 -11.88 12.13
N SER A 45 5.10 -12.52 11.70
CA SER A 45 4.68 -12.52 10.30
C SER A 45 3.16 -12.50 10.18
N GLY A 46 2.65 -11.93 9.10
CA GLY A 46 1.23 -11.86 8.83
C GLY A 46 0.95 -11.37 7.41
N PRO A 47 -0.26 -11.56 6.92
CA PRO A 47 -0.68 -10.98 5.65
C PRO A 47 -0.84 -9.47 5.77
N LEU A 48 -0.44 -8.73 4.73
CA LEU A 48 -0.74 -7.31 4.56
C LEU A 48 -1.87 -7.16 3.54
N PRO A 49 -3.12 -6.90 3.98
CA PRO A 49 -4.24 -6.72 3.09
C PRO A 49 -4.19 -5.35 2.43
N THR A 50 -3.96 -5.32 1.12
CA THR A 50 -3.75 -4.09 0.35
C THR A 50 -4.93 -3.75 -0.54
N SER A 51 -5.01 -2.49 -1.00
CA SER A 51 -5.86 -2.07 -2.12
C SER A 51 -7.36 -2.17 -1.86
N LEU A 52 -7.82 -2.02 -0.63
CA LEU A 52 -9.21 -2.17 -0.22
C LEU A 52 -9.80 -3.56 -0.59
N ASN A 53 -8.99 -4.60 -0.45
CA ASN A 53 -9.37 -5.97 -0.83
C ASN A 53 -10.31 -6.67 0.15
N ARG A 54 -10.73 -6.00 1.23
CA ARG A 54 -11.69 -6.49 2.20
C ARG A 54 -13.07 -5.92 1.90
N ALA A 55 -13.99 -6.78 1.50
CA ALA A 55 -15.38 -6.41 1.21
C ALA A 55 -16.33 -7.40 1.91
N PRO A 56 -17.44 -6.89 2.48
CA PRO A 56 -17.82 -5.49 2.60
C PRO A 56 -17.02 -4.76 3.68
N SER A 57 -16.68 -3.46 3.48
CA SER A 57 -16.02 -2.62 4.49
C SER A 57 -17.02 -1.91 5.43
N ALA A 58 -18.30 -2.06 5.19
CA ALA A 58 -19.39 -1.57 6.04
C ALA A 58 -20.56 -2.55 6.03
N VAL A 59 -21.10 -2.83 7.22
CA VAL A 59 -22.37 -3.53 7.42
C VAL A 59 -23.13 -2.81 8.55
N PRO A 60 -24.43 -3.07 8.74
CA PRO A 60 -25.18 -2.45 9.85
C PRO A 60 -24.46 -2.62 11.19
N GLY A 61 -24.13 -1.50 11.85
CA GLY A 61 -23.46 -1.48 13.14
C GLY A 61 -21.93 -1.70 13.11
N LEU A 62 -21.30 -1.85 11.94
CA LEU A 62 -19.85 -2.09 11.84
C LEU A 62 -19.25 -1.39 10.61
N LEU A 63 -18.12 -0.69 10.82
CA LEU A 63 -17.22 -0.22 9.77
C LEU A 63 -15.83 -0.83 9.98
N LEU A 64 -15.17 -1.22 8.90
CA LEU A 64 -13.79 -1.68 8.91
C LEU A 64 -12.87 -0.54 8.51
N VAL A 65 -11.81 -0.29 9.29
CA VAL A 65 -10.80 0.75 9.04
C VAL A 65 -9.40 0.14 8.95
N GLY A 66 -8.46 0.86 8.39
CA GLY A 66 -7.07 0.43 8.28
C GLY A 66 -6.91 -0.95 7.63
N ASP A 67 -6.04 -1.78 8.19
CA ASP A 67 -5.75 -3.14 7.69
C ASP A 67 -6.99 -4.02 7.66
N ALA A 68 -7.94 -3.84 8.59
CA ALA A 68 -9.19 -4.58 8.57
C ALA A 68 -10.03 -4.29 7.32
N ALA A 69 -9.95 -3.06 6.76
CA ALA A 69 -10.55 -2.67 5.48
C ALA A 69 -9.68 -3.04 4.26
N GLY A 70 -8.47 -3.54 4.47
CA GLY A 70 -7.48 -3.73 3.42
C GLY A 70 -6.88 -2.42 2.91
N ALA A 71 -6.79 -1.40 3.75
CA ALA A 71 -6.37 -0.05 3.36
C ALA A 71 -4.84 0.14 3.29
N VAL A 72 -4.07 -0.92 3.34
CA VAL A 72 -2.60 -0.85 3.14
C VAL A 72 -2.28 -0.40 1.72
N ASN A 73 -1.36 0.55 1.61
CA ASN A 73 -0.88 1.08 0.34
C ASN A 73 -0.24 -0.04 -0.51
N PRO A 74 -0.75 -0.34 -1.72
CA PRO A 74 -0.20 -1.42 -2.55
C PRO A 74 1.20 -1.12 -3.13
N TRP A 75 1.63 0.15 -3.16
CA TRP A 75 2.90 0.53 -3.75
C TRP A 75 4.11 0.22 -2.84
N ASN A 76 3.94 0.39 -1.53
CA ASN A 76 5.04 0.31 -0.56
C ASN A 76 4.74 -0.49 0.71
N GLY A 77 3.47 -0.92 0.91
CA GLY A 77 3.04 -1.65 2.11
C GLY A 77 2.84 -0.75 3.35
N GLU A 78 2.83 0.58 3.18
CA GLU A 78 2.54 1.50 4.26
C GLU A 78 1.05 1.43 4.62
N GLY A 79 0.73 1.35 5.91
CA GLY A 79 -0.64 1.22 6.41
C GLY A 79 -1.02 2.24 7.49
N ILE A 80 -0.04 2.88 8.15
CA ILE A 80 -0.30 3.71 9.33
C ILE A 80 -1.10 4.97 8.96
N ALA A 81 -0.64 5.73 7.94
CA ALA A 81 -1.34 6.92 7.49
C ALA A 81 -2.76 6.56 6.99
N TYR A 82 -2.87 5.51 6.19
CA TYR A 82 -4.16 5.06 5.66
C TYR A 82 -5.10 4.52 6.74
N ALA A 83 -4.58 3.94 7.82
CA ALA A 83 -5.40 3.55 8.95
C ALA A 83 -5.98 4.78 9.66
N MET A 84 -5.18 5.84 9.84
CA MET A 84 -5.63 7.10 10.42
C MET A 84 -6.67 7.79 9.53
N GLU A 85 -6.39 7.95 8.24
CA GLU A 85 -7.29 8.61 7.28
C GLU A 85 -8.63 7.86 7.10
N THR A 86 -8.59 6.52 7.01
CA THR A 86 -9.82 5.72 6.93
C THR A 86 -10.61 5.77 8.23
N GLY A 87 -9.92 5.89 9.37
CA GLY A 87 -10.53 6.15 10.68
C GLY A 87 -11.24 7.51 10.74
N GLU A 88 -10.61 8.56 10.19
CA GLU A 88 -11.20 9.90 10.08
C GLU A 88 -12.44 9.89 9.20
N ILE A 89 -12.38 9.31 8.01
CA ILE A 89 -13.54 9.16 7.11
C ILE A 89 -14.69 8.42 7.81
N ALA A 90 -14.37 7.36 8.57
CA ALA A 90 -15.38 6.63 9.34
C ALA A 90 -15.99 7.48 10.44
N ALA A 91 -15.16 8.24 11.18
CA ALA A 91 -15.59 9.09 12.29
C ALA A 91 -16.52 10.22 11.79
N ASP A 92 -16.18 10.87 10.69
CA ASP A 92 -16.99 11.94 10.09
C ASP A 92 -18.38 11.43 9.67
N LEU A 93 -18.43 10.28 9.00
CA LEU A 93 -19.70 9.67 8.58
C LEU A 93 -20.54 9.22 9.78
N LEU A 94 -19.91 8.66 10.81
CA LEU A 94 -20.61 8.25 12.03
C LEU A 94 -21.11 9.46 12.84
N HIS A 95 -20.31 10.51 12.93
CA HIS A 95 -20.72 11.77 13.56
C HIS A 95 -21.96 12.35 12.87
N GLU A 96 -21.93 12.46 11.55
CA GLU A 96 -23.08 12.93 10.77
C GLU A 96 -24.30 12.03 10.95
N ALA A 97 -24.12 10.71 10.89
CA ALA A 97 -25.20 9.74 11.06
C ALA A 97 -25.89 9.86 12.42
N VAL A 98 -25.11 10.05 13.49
CA VAL A 98 -25.64 10.17 14.86
C VAL A 98 -26.28 11.54 15.08
N THR A 99 -25.62 12.63 14.67
CA THR A 99 -26.14 14.00 14.91
C THR A 99 -27.39 14.34 14.12
N THR A 100 -27.57 13.69 12.97
CA THR A 100 -28.75 13.89 12.09
C THR A 100 -29.82 12.80 12.24
N ASP A 101 -29.61 11.83 13.13
CA ASP A 101 -30.45 10.63 13.31
C ASP A 101 -30.66 9.86 11.98
N ARG A 102 -29.59 9.76 11.18
CA ARG A 102 -29.60 9.09 9.86
C ARG A 102 -28.57 7.97 9.78
N PRO A 103 -28.78 6.83 10.45
CA PRO A 103 -27.80 5.74 10.51
C PRO A 103 -27.43 5.18 9.12
N ALA A 104 -28.29 5.35 8.12
CA ALA A 104 -28.03 4.93 6.74
C ALA A 104 -26.81 5.66 6.12
N LEU A 105 -26.37 6.81 6.62
CA LEU A 105 -25.19 7.52 6.12
C LEU A 105 -23.92 6.69 6.28
N ALA A 106 -23.81 5.84 7.29
CA ALA A 106 -22.69 4.93 7.47
C ALA A 106 -22.49 3.98 6.26
N HIS A 107 -23.55 3.67 5.52
CA HIS A 107 -23.45 2.84 4.30
C HIS A 107 -22.71 3.54 3.13
N ALA A 108 -22.49 4.85 3.20
CA ALA A 108 -21.68 5.58 2.23
C ALA A 108 -20.16 5.31 2.38
N TYR A 109 -19.72 4.74 3.50
CA TYR A 109 -18.32 4.53 3.81
C TYR A 109 -17.52 3.79 2.71
N PRO A 110 -17.96 2.65 2.15
CA PRO A 110 -17.23 1.99 1.06
C PRO A 110 -17.07 2.85 -0.19
N THR A 111 -18.04 3.73 -0.44
CA THR A 111 -18.00 4.68 -1.57
C THR A 111 -16.97 5.77 -1.30
N ARG A 112 -16.95 6.34 -0.10
CA ARG A 112 -15.95 7.33 0.31
C ARG A 112 -14.54 6.80 0.21
N LEU A 113 -14.30 5.55 0.63
CA LEU A 113 -12.98 4.91 0.48
C LEU A 113 -12.58 4.78 -1.00
N ARG A 114 -13.50 4.37 -1.88
CA ARG A 114 -13.22 4.27 -3.32
C ARG A 114 -12.97 5.64 -3.96
N GLU A 115 -13.69 6.67 -3.54
CA GLU A 115 -13.48 8.05 -4.01
C GLU A 115 -12.10 8.56 -3.60
N ALA A 116 -11.68 8.30 -2.34
CA ALA A 116 -10.40 8.73 -1.80
C ALA A 116 -9.20 7.99 -2.44
N TYR A 117 -9.28 6.66 -2.54
CA TYR A 117 -8.10 5.83 -2.84
C TYR A 117 -8.23 4.96 -4.08
N GLY A 118 -9.44 4.77 -4.63
CA GLY A 118 -9.70 3.76 -5.64
C GLY A 118 -8.81 3.85 -6.87
N ARG A 119 -8.56 5.05 -7.38
CA ARG A 119 -7.70 5.30 -8.55
C ARG A 119 -6.24 5.02 -8.26
N TYR A 120 -5.73 5.58 -7.18
CA TYR A 120 -4.35 5.40 -6.73
C TYR A 120 -4.05 3.92 -6.45
N TYR A 121 -4.96 3.24 -5.74
CA TYR A 121 -4.81 1.82 -5.45
C TYR A 121 -4.99 0.93 -6.69
N PHE A 122 -5.80 1.34 -7.65
CA PHE A 122 -5.88 0.64 -8.93
C PHE A 122 -4.51 0.64 -9.64
N LEU A 123 -3.86 1.79 -9.74
CA LEU A 123 -2.52 1.90 -10.32
C LEU A 123 -1.50 1.07 -9.54
N GLY A 124 -1.55 1.13 -8.21
CA GLY A 124 -0.68 0.31 -7.36
C GLY A 124 -0.85 -1.19 -7.61
N ARG A 125 -2.08 -1.68 -7.77
CA ARG A 125 -2.32 -3.09 -8.14
C ARG A 125 -1.71 -3.46 -9.49
N GLN A 126 -1.76 -2.57 -10.49
CA GLN A 126 -1.10 -2.83 -11.78
C GLN A 126 0.42 -2.84 -11.63
N PHE A 127 0.97 -1.90 -10.86
CA PHE A 127 2.39 -1.85 -10.56
C PHE A 127 2.88 -3.14 -9.87
N VAL A 128 2.18 -3.59 -8.83
CA VAL A 128 2.52 -4.84 -8.11
C VAL A 128 2.53 -6.06 -9.05
N ARG A 129 1.57 -6.13 -9.98
CA ARG A 129 1.57 -7.20 -11.00
C ARG A 129 2.78 -7.10 -11.92
N LEU A 130 3.16 -5.88 -12.30
CA LEU A 130 4.29 -5.62 -13.18
C LEU A 130 5.62 -6.03 -12.53
N ILE A 131 5.86 -5.60 -11.30
CA ILE A 131 7.10 -5.93 -10.56
C ILE A 131 7.14 -7.39 -10.09
N GLY A 132 6.00 -8.07 -10.05
CA GLY A 132 5.92 -9.52 -9.80
C GLY A 132 6.54 -10.38 -10.93
N GLU A 133 6.82 -9.80 -12.11
CA GLU A 133 7.48 -10.48 -13.21
C GLU A 133 9.01 -10.32 -13.12
N PRO A 134 9.79 -11.41 -12.89
CA PRO A 134 11.22 -11.32 -12.63
C PRO A 134 12.06 -10.65 -13.73
N ARG A 135 11.62 -10.76 -15.00
CA ARG A 135 12.30 -10.12 -16.13
C ARG A 135 12.18 -8.61 -16.06
N ILE A 136 10.99 -8.13 -15.71
CA ILE A 136 10.72 -6.69 -15.56
C ILE A 136 11.53 -6.14 -14.40
N MET A 137 11.51 -6.85 -13.24
CA MET A 137 12.30 -6.45 -12.09
C MET A 137 13.79 -6.35 -12.42
N ARG A 138 14.34 -7.29 -13.18
CA ARG A 138 15.75 -7.23 -13.60
C ARG A 138 16.02 -5.96 -14.42
N VAL A 139 15.19 -5.67 -15.42
CA VAL A 139 15.34 -4.46 -16.25
C VAL A 139 15.23 -3.19 -15.40
N LEU A 140 14.27 -3.14 -14.49
CA LEU A 140 14.10 -1.99 -13.60
C LEU A 140 15.30 -1.82 -12.66
N THR A 141 15.87 -2.92 -12.17
CA THR A 141 17.03 -2.89 -11.29
C THR A 141 18.29 -2.47 -12.06
N ASP A 142 18.55 -3.07 -13.20
CA ASP A 142 19.79 -2.87 -13.96
C ASP A 142 19.85 -1.50 -14.64
N TYR A 143 18.71 -1.02 -15.15
CA TYR A 143 18.63 0.21 -15.96
C TYR A 143 17.82 1.33 -15.31
N GLY A 144 16.84 1.00 -14.46
CA GLY A 144 15.96 1.97 -13.81
C GLY A 144 16.56 2.61 -12.56
N LEU A 145 17.11 1.80 -11.66
CA LEU A 145 17.69 2.30 -10.41
C LEU A 145 18.80 3.36 -10.60
N PRO A 146 19.68 3.26 -11.60
CA PRO A 146 20.69 4.30 -11.85
C PRO A 146 20.11 5.65 -12.32
N GLN A 147 18.84 5.68 -12.74
CA GLN A 147 18.23 6.88 -13.30
C GLN A 147 17.57 7.73 -12.19
N ALA A 148 18.25 8.76 -11.72
CA ALA A 148 17.77 9.61 -10.63
C ALA A 148 16.37 10.22 -10.88
N TRP A 149 16.05 10.59 -12.13
CA TRP A 149 14.74 11.13 -12.47
C TRP A 149 13.63 10.06 -12.28
N LEU A 150 13.88 8.84 -12.76
CA LEU A 150 12.94 7.73 -12.64
C LEU A 150 12.74 7.32 -11.17
N MET A 151 13.82 7.33 -10.39
CA MET A 151 13.74 7.02 -8.96
C MET A 151 12.96 8.08 -8.17
N ARG A 152 13.14 9.36 -8.49
CA ARG A 152 12.32 10.42 -7.87
C ARG A 152 10.84 10.26 -8.22
N PHE A 153 10.54 9.96 -9.49
CA PHE A 153 9.18 9.68 -9.93
C PHE A 153 8.59 8.49 -9.18
N ALA A 154 9.31 7.37 -9.11
CA ALA A 154 8.88 6.17 -8.39
C ALA A 154 8.62 6.45 -6.90
N LEU A 155 9.52 7.16 -6.22
CA LEU A 155 9.36 7.51 -4.80
C LEU A 155 8.14 8.41 -4.57
N ARG A 156 7.88 9.39 -5.45
CA ARG A 156 6.67 10.24 -5.35
C ARG A 156 5.39 9.42 -5.50
N VAL A 157 5.34 8.54 -6.51
CA VAL A 157 4.18 7.68 -6.72
C VAL A 157 4.00 6.72 -5.55
N MET A 158 5.07 6.05 -5.12
CA MET A 158 5.00 5.06 -4.04
C MET A 158 4.63 5.68 -2.70
N GLY A 159 5.12 6.89 -2.43
CA GLY A 159 4.84 7.61 -1.18
C GLY A 159 3.57 8.46 -1.21
N ASN A 160 2.85 8.51 -2.35
CA ASN A 160 1.73 9.43 -2.56
C ASN A 160 2.10 10.90 -2.26
N LEU A 161 3.35 11.27 -2.64
CA LEU A 161 3.94 12.58 -2.36
C LEU A 161 3.81 13.49 -3.58
N THR A 162 2.59 13.90 -3.91
CA THR A 162 2.33 14.73 -5.09
C THR A 162 1.53 15.98 -4.75
N ASP A 163 1.88 17.10 -5.38
CA ASP A 163 1.11 18.34 -5.31
C ASP A 163 -0.01 18.38 -6.37
N GLY A 164 -0.28 17.26 -7.01
CA GLY A 164 -1.31 17.10 -8.01
C GLY A 164 -1.12 18.05 -9.22
N PRO A 165 -2.19 18.69 -9.73
CA PRO A 165 -2.10 19.53 -10.92
C PRO A 165 -1.31 20.84 -10.70
N LYS A 166 -1.04 21.22 -9.46
CA LYS A 166 -0.30 22.45 -9.11
C LYS A 166 1.20 22.22 -8.99
N GLY A 167 1.64 20.95 -8.94
CA GLY A 167 3.04 20.57 -8.80
C GLY A 167 3.86 20.69 -10.09
N ASP A 168 5.03 20.09 -10.07
CA ASP A 168 5.95 20.05 -11.20
C ASP A 168 5.47 19.09 -12.33
N LEU A 169 6.35 18.84 -13.31
CA LEU A 169 6.02 17.95 -14.44
C LEU A 169 5.72 16.50 -13.99
N GLN A 170 6.43 16.01 -12.99
CA GLN A 170 6.21 14.66 -12.46
C GLN A 170 4.86 14.56 -11.76
N ASP A 171 4.50 15.55 -10.94
CA ASP A 171 3.21 15.61 -10.25
C ASP A 171 2.04 15.65 -11.24
N LYS A 172 2.17 16.47 -12.29
CA LYS A 172 1.16 16.55 -13.36
C LYS A 172 1.00 15.24 -14.11
N LEU A 173 2.12 14.52 -14.34
CA LEU A 173 2.08 13.21 -14.99
C LEU A 173 1.40 12.18 -14.09
N ILE A 174 1.73 12.13 -12.81
CA ILE A 174 1.09 11.23 -11.82
C ILE A 174 -0.40 11.53 -11.76
N TYR A 175 -0.79 12.79 -11.62
CA TYR A 175 -2.18 13.22 -11.61
C TYR A 175 -2.95 12.81 -12.89
N ALA A 176 -2.32 12.94 -14.06
CA ALA A 176 -2.92 12.50 -15.31
C ALA A 176 -3.13 10.99 -15.35
N LEU A 177 -2.15 10.20 -14.91
CA LEU A 177 -2.25 8.74 -14.80
C LEU A 177 -3.37 8.30 -13.87
N GLU A 178 -3.50 8.95 -12.72
CA GLU A 178 -4.59 8.67 -11.76
C GLU A 178 -5.95 8.99 -12.36
N ARG A 179 -6.09 10.10 -13.08
CA ARG A 179 -7.37 10.46 -13.74
C ARG A 179 -7.80 9.49 -14.84
N MET A 180 -6.85 8.83 -15.49
CA MET A 180 -7.13 7.80 -16.48
C MET A 180 -7.50 6.46 -15.83
N ALA A 181 -7.16 6.26 -14.57
CA ALA A 181 -7.45 5.04 -13.83
C ALA A 181 -8.93 4.99 -13.41
N PRO A 182 -9.58 3.80 -13.48
CA PRO A 182 -10.92 3.62 -12.94
C PRO A 182 -10.88 3.68 -11.40
N ALA A 183 -11.86 4.31 -10.79
CA ALA A 183 -12.09 4.32 -9.35
C ALA A 183 -12.78 2.99 -8.93
N LYS A 184 -12.02 1.86 -8.94
CA LYS A 184 -12.54 0.53 -8.62
C LYS A 184 -11.87 -0.01 -7.37
#